data_349ce10b6a921ad2c9823e0c1b7ca7f8
#
_entry.id   349ce10b6a921ad2c9823e0c1b7ca7f8
#
_cell.length_a   1.000
_cell.length_b   1.000
_cell.length_c   1.000
_cell.angle_alpha   90.00
_cell.angle_beta   90.00
_cell.angle_gamma   90.00
#
_symmetry.space_group_name_H-M   'P 1'
#
loop_
_entity.id
_entity.type
_entity.pdbx_description
1 polymer ?
#
loop_
_entity_poly.entity_id
_entity_poly.type
_entity_poly.pdbx_seq_one_letter_code
_entity_poly.pdbx_strand_id
1 'polypeptide(L)'
;MPFFIILTARWRFGDYLLFIMETRTYDELKETPETKKNNARAALSEFAYLGGYKPWNFRKEALEYLAIKKALSEKWSFDGEAEDSYSILDNYLRYTFFRLFEENKIEYTKDGKWACFNTGLVNQTYVPIYALFQKNRNTGKQPWYFCAFIADGEKWGKFPDRCSVADFPRRPRRAQYLDNPSDLLYLVSEEKNELSLNFDHIFDRAERLPIDLLNELSGKQIPIKKQRGDFSNQIDYETYLSNYNDELQNVINEGNTRRRLQERFKTAVDMTRDRIVWNYKTAIPMYYPSTGKISLLLPLNLVKEDKVDLALVVSKGDGGYLAETIYPLNWAYRCARLICRPDSDWLTPSTITNDSEDEEDND
;
A
#
# COMPACT_ATOMS: atom_id res chain seq x y z
N MET A 1 0.26 -32.77 -22.24
CA MET A 1 0.35 -31.46 -22.90
C MET A 1 -1.01 -31.10 -23.44
N PRO A 2 -1.71 -30.12 -22.91
CA PRO A 2 -2.81 -29.47 -23.61
C PRO A 2 -2.39 -28.09 -24.07
N PHE A 3 -2.58 -27.83 -25.34
CA PHE A 3 -2.43 -26.53 -26.01
C PHE A 3 -3.54 -25.57 -25.54
N PHE A 4 -3.18 -24.38 -25.13
CA PHE A 4 -4.12 -23.29 -24.91
C PHE A 4 -3.97 -22.24 -26.01
N ILE A 5 -5.10 -21.90 -26.60
CA ILE A 5 -5.23 -20.89 -27.66
C ILE A 5 -5.53 -19.56 -26.99
N ILE A 6 -4.70 -18.56 -27.27
CA ILE A 6 -4.91 -17.17 -26.84
C ILE A 6 -5.83 -16.50 -27.85
N LEU A 7 -6.99 -16.04 -27.42
CA LEU A 7 -7.88 -15.18 -28.20
C LEU A 7 -7.89 -13.76 -27.58
N THR A 8 -7.25 -12.82 -28.27
CA THR A 8 -7.39 -11.39 -27.99
C THR A 8 -8.68 -10.87 -28.61
N ALA A 9 -9.67 -10.50 -27.83
CA ALA A 9 -10.92 -9.89 -28.30
C ALA A 9 -10.95 -8.38 -28.05
N ARG A 10 -11.10 -7.62 -29.14
CA ARG A 10 -11.38 -6.19 -29.19
C ARG A 10 -12.90 -5.97 -29.06
N TRP A 11 -13.32 -5.09 -28.16
CA TRP A 11 -14.71 -4.85 -27.78
C TRP A 11 -15.49 -3.95 -28.74
N ARG A 12 -16.75 -4.27 -28.99
CA ARG A 12 -17.85 -3.38 -29.40
C ARG A 12 -19.08 -3.60 -28.52
N PHE A 13 -19.77 -2.49 -28.21
CA PHE A 13 -20.92 -2.39 -27.32
C PHE A 13 -22.04 -3.41 -27.65
N GLY A 14 -22.59 -4.07 -26.63
CA GLY A 14 -23.97 -4.54 -26.69
C GLY A 14 -24.28 -5.96 -26.23
N ASP A 15 -23.34 -6.78 -25.70
CA ASP A 15 -23.68 -8.12 -25.25
C ASP A 15 -23.13 -8.45 -23.87
N TYR A 16 -23.93 -9.14 -23.07
CA TYR A 16 -23.59 -9.64 -21.73
C TYR A 16 -22.34 -10.49 -21.75
N LEU A 17 -21.30 -10.00 -21.09
CA LEU A 17 -20.02 -10.67 -21.00
C LEU A 17 -20.04 -11.83 -20.03
N LEU A 18 -19.83 -13.02 -20.55
CA LEU A 18 -19.27 -14.14 -19.81
C LEU A 18 -17.78 -13.81 -19.56
N PHE A 19 -17.47 -13.35 -18.35
CA PHE A 19 -16.07 -13.27 -17.89
C PHE A 19 -15.58 -14.70 -17.65
N ILE A 20 -14.86 -15.26 -18.60
CA ILE A 20 -14.01 -16.43 -18.35
C ILE A 20 -12.81 -15.85 -17.60
N MET A 21 -12.82 -15.95 -16.27
CA MET A 21 -11.61 -15.71 -15.48
C MET A 21 -10.68 -16.89 -15.76
N GLU A 22 -9.76 -16.72 -16.70
CA GLU A 22 -8.57 -17.55 -16.76
C GLU A 22 -7.85 -17.39 -15.41
N THR A 23 -7.66 -18.47 -14.70
CA THR A 23 -6.78 -18.52 -13.54
C THR A 23 -5.37 -18.25 -14.04
N ARG A 24 -4.92 -16.98 -13.91
CA ARG A 24 -3.54 -16.63 -14.22
C ARG A 24 -2.61 -17.45 -13.35
N THR A 25 -1.62 -18.04 -13.95
CA THR A 25 -0.58 -18.77 -13.22
C THR A 25 0.34 -17.77 -12.53
N TYR A 26 0.99 -18.20 -11.46
CA TYR A 26 1.96 -17.41 -10.70
C TYR A 26 3.03 -16.72 -11.58
N ASP A 27 3.41 -17.32 -12.71
CA ASP A 27 4.41 -16.78 -13.63
C ASP A 27 3.87 -15.61 -14.48
N GLU A 28 2.57 -15.56 -14.76
CA GLU A 28 1.90 -14.49 -15.50
C GLU A 28 1.74 -13.19 -14.67
N LEU A 29 1.83 -13.29 -13.34
CA LEU A 29 1.79 -12.15 -12.42
C LEU A 29 3.15 -11.43 -12.28
N LYS A 30 4.22 -11.95 -12.89
CA LYS A 30 5.59 -11.44 -12.72
C LYS A 30 6.06 -10.42 -13.77
N GLU A 31 5.28 -10.10 -14.77
CA GLU A 31 5.83 -9.60 -16.04
C GLU A 31 6.21 -8.12 -16.11
N THR A 32 5.67 -7.21 -15.29
CA THR A 32 6.16 -5.82 -15.24
C THR A 32 5.89 -5.17 -13.88
N PRO A 33 6.61 -4.11 -13.46
CA PRO A 33 6.34 -3.39 -12.21
C PRO A 33 4.92 -2.81 -12.14
N GLU A 34 4.38 -2.27 -13.22
CA GLU A 34 3.01 -1.73 -13.27
C GLU A 34 1.94 -2.82 -13.26
N THR A 35 2.13 -3.89 -14.06
CA THR A 35 1.24 -5.05 -14.05
C THR A 35 1.27 -5.75 -12.68
N LYS A 36 2.43 -5.76 -12.03
CA LYS A 36 2.60 -6.34 -10.71
C LYS A 36 1.82 -5.55 -9.65
N LYS A 37 1.78 -4.22 -9.72
CA LYS A 37 1.05 -3.37 -8.76
C LYS A 37 -0.46 -3.55 -8.88
N ASN A 38 -1.01 -3.46 -10.10
CA ASN A 38 -2.44 -3.64 -10.34
C ASN A 38 -2.90 -5.05 -9.96
N ASN A 39 -2.10 -6.07 -10.25
CA ASN A 39 -2.36 -7.44 -9.84
C ASN A 39 -2.27 -7.62 -8.32
N ALA A 40 -1.34 -6.93 -7.64
CA ALA A 40 -1.20 -7.00 -6.18
C ALA A 40 -2.48 -6.55 -5.46
N ARG A 41 -3.06 -5.40 -5.86
CA ARG A 41 -4.29 -4.88 -5.26
C ARG A 41 -5.52 -5.74 -5.60
N ALA A 42 -5.57 -6.27 -6.81
CA ALA A 42 -6.67 -7.09 -7.29
C ALA A 42 -6.63 -8.54 -6.78
N ALA A 43 -5.45 -9.06 -6.45
CA ALA A 43 -5.22 -10.48 -6.17
C ALA A 43 -6.21 -11.11 -5.17
N LEU A 44 -6.50 -10.42 -4.06
CA LEU A 44 -7.48 -10.91 -3.09
C LEU A 44 -8.90 -10.96 -3.67
N SER A 45 -9.29 -9.99 -4.49
CA SER A 45 -10.60 -9.95 -5.14
C SER A 45 -10.73 -10.94 -6.28
N GLU A 46 -9.63 -11.30 -6.92
CA GLU A 46 -9.56 -12.36 -7.93
C GLU A 46 -9.60 -13.74 -7.28
N PHE A 47 -8.92 -13.90 -6.16
CA PHE A 47 -8.90 -15.14 -5.38
C PHE A 47 -10.28 -15.45 -4.79
N ALA A 48 -10.96 -14.46 -4.20
CA ALA A 48 -12.18 -14.68 -3.46
C ALA A 48 -13.24 -13.62 -3.70
N TYR A 49 -14.49 -14.06 -3.73
CA TYR A 49 -15.63 -13.17 -3.64
C TYR A 49 -15.71 -12.56 -2.24
N LEU A 50 -15.54 -11.24 -2.15
CA LEU A 50 -15.40 -10.49 -0.90
C LEU A 50 -16.69 -9.80 -0.44
N GLY A 51 -17.78 -9.87 -1.19
CA GLY A 51 -18.99 -9.15 -0.79
C GLY A 51 -20.23 -9.50 -1.57
N GLY A 52 -21.40 -9.21 -0.97
CA GLY A 52 -22.72 -9.26 -1.61
C GLY A 52 -23.68 -10.30 -1.06
N TYR A 53 -23.32 -11.20 -0.17
CA TYR A 53 -24.28 -12.06 0.51
C TYR A 53 -24.25 -11.83 2.02
N LYS A 54 -25.41 -11.43 2.57
CA LYS A 54 -25.59 -11.35 4.00
C LYS A 54 -25.10 -12.65 4.69
N PRO A 55 -24.40 -12.56 5.83
CA PRO A 55 -24.37 -11.41 6.72
C PRO A 55 -23.15 -10.45 6.53
N TRP A 56 -22.17 -10.74 5.70
CA TRP A 56 -20.91 -10.01 5.66
C TRP A 56 -20.63 -9.38 4.29
N ASN A 57 -20.70 -8.06 4.20
CA ASN A 57 -20.05 -7.29 3.16
C ASN A 57 -18.60 -7.05 3.60
N PHE A 58 -17.62 -7.59 2.89
CA PHE A 58 -16.21 -7.51 3.29
C PHE A 58 -15.77 -6.08 3.61
N ARG A 59 -16.12 -5.13 2.74
CA ARG A 59 -15.69 -3.73 2.93
C ARG A 59 -16.33 -3.05 4.14
N LYS A 60 -17.58 -3.31 4.43
CA LYS A 60 -18.27 -2.58 5.48
C LYS A 60 -18.34 -3.34 6.80
N GLU A 61 -18.87 -4.53 6.79
CA GLU A 61 -19.17 -5.25 8.03
C GLU A 61 -17.99 -6.11 8.53
N ALA A 62 -17.24 -6.72 7.61
CA ALA A 62 -16.12 -7.59 7.98
C ALA A 62 -14.90 -6.81 8.44
N LEU A 63 -14.57 -5.68 7.76
CA LEU A 63 -13.47 -4.81 8.18
C LEU A 63 -13.78 -4.13 9.50
N GLU A 64 -15.01 -3.63 9.69
CA GLU A 64 -15.47 -3.07 10.95
C GLU A 64 -15.36 -4.09 12.09
N TYR A 65 -15.86 -5.32 11.86
CA TYR A 65 -15.77 -6.39 12.85
C TYR A 65 -14.31 -6.72 13.19
N LEU A 66 -13.44 -6.81 12.18
CA LEU A 66 -12.02 -7.05 12.39
C LEU A 66 -11.38 -5.92 13.21
N ALA A 67 -11.60 -4.68 12.81
CA ALA A 67 -11.00 -3.50 13.41
C ALA A 67 -11.46 -3.28 14.87
N ILE A 68 -12.78 -3.42 15.14
CA ILE A 68 -13.37 -3.02 16.43
C ILE A 68 -13.47 -4.19 17.38
N LYS A 69 -13.76 -5.41 16.89
CA LYS A 69 -14.09 -6.55 17.74
C LYS A 69 -13.02 -7.63 17.81
N LYS A 70 -12.18 -7.74 16.81
CA LYS A 70 -11.22 -8.85 16.71
C LYS A 70 -9.78 -8.43 16.92
N ALA A 71 -9.31 -7.45 16.17
CA ALA A 71 -7.90 -7.05 16.19
C ALA A 71 -7.57 -6.18 17.40
N LEU A 72 -6.28 -6.11 17.72
CA LEU A 72 -5.76 -5.12 18.65
C LEU A 72 -6.14 -3.73 18.15
N SER A 73 -6.59 -2.86 19.07
CA SER A 73 -7.08 -1.53 18.72
C SER A 73 -6.04 -0.70 18.00
N GLU A 74 -6.40 -0.23 16.81
CA GLU A 74 -5.59 0.63 15.97
C GLU A 74 -6.51 1.55 15.16
N LYS A 75 -6.03 2.73 14.77
CA LYS A 75 -6.75 3.63 13.86
C LYS A 75 -6.51 3.19 12.42
N TRP A 76 -7.58 2.85 11.70
CA TRP A 76 -7.55 2.25 10.38
C TRP A 76 -8.06 3.16 9.26
N SER A 77 -8.26 4.44 9.55
CA SER A 77 -8.58 5.51 8.60
C SER A 77 -7.76 6.75 8.92
N PHE A 78 -7.47 7.56 7.93
CA PHE A 78 -6.81 8.85 8.13
C PHE A 78 -7.80 9.91 8.62
N ASP A 79 -7.28 11.02 9.16
CA ASP A 79 -8.11 12.18 9.48
C ASP A 79 -8.67 12.79 8.18
N GLY A 80 -9.96 13.15 8.21
CA GLY A 80 -10.68 13.64 7.02
C GLY A 80 -11.40 12.54 6.23
N GLU A 81 -11.06 11.27 6.41
CA GLU A 81 -11.85 10.16 5.87
C GLU A 81 -13.09 9.87 6.73
N ALA A 82 -14.08 9.21 6.14
CA ALA A 82 -15.18 8.64 6.92
C ALA A 82 -14.62 7.64 7.95
N GLU A 83 -15.08 7.73 9.20
CA GLU A 83 -14.59 6.85 10.29
C GLU A 83 -14.73 5.36 9.98
N ASP A 84 -15.72 4.99 9.16
CA ASP A 84 -16.02 3.63 8.72
C ASP A 84 -15.39 3.26 7.37
N SER A 85 -14.45 4.06 6.86
CA SER A 85 -13.76 3.76 5.59
C SER A 85 -12.85 2.55 5.69
N TYR A 86 -12.17 2.40 6.85
CA TYR A 86 -11.13 1.37 7.08
C TYR A 86 -10.13 1.24 5.92
N SER A 87 -9.83 2.35 5.26
CA SER A 87 -9.02 2.40 4.03
C SER A 87 -7.63 1.80 4.21
N ILE A 88 -7.01 2.06 5.38
CA ILE A 88 -5.70 1.51 5.75
C ILE A 88 -5.79 -0.02 5.93
N LEU A 89 -6.85 -0.52 6.56
CA LEU A 89 -7.02 -1.96 6.81
C LEU A 89 -7.30 -2.73 5.52
N ASP A 90 -8.16 -2.20 4.63
CA ASP A 90 -8.43 -2.82 3.33
C ASP A 90 -7.16 -2.93 2.51
N ASN A 91 -6.39 -1.84 2.41
CA ASN A 91 -5.11 -1.80 1.73
C ASN A 91 -4.11 -2.81 2.35
N TYR A 92 -3.96 -2.79 3.68
CA TYR A 92 -3.09 -3.72 4.41
C TYR A 92 -3.42 -5.19 4.12
N LEU A 93 -4.69 -5.58 4.17
CA LEU A 93 -5.10 -6.97 3.92
C LEU A 93 -4.86 -7.41 2.48
N ARG A 94 -5.08 -6.52 1.50
CA ARG A 94 -4.86 -6.83 0.07
C ARG A 94 -3.40 -7.09 -0.23
N TYR A 95 -2.51 -6.21 0.21
CA TYR A 95 -1.08 -6.38 -0.03
C TYR A 95 -0.46 -7.50 0.83
N THR A 96 -0.95 -7.71 2.05
CA THR A 96 -0.56 -8.87 2.87
C THR A 96 -0.96 -10.19 2.20
N PHE A 97 -2.18 -10.28 1.66
CA PHE A 97 -2.61 -11.44 0.88
C PHE A 97 -1.73 -11.67 -0.34
N PHE A 98 -1.46 -10.61 -1.12
CA PHE A 98 -0.61 -10.73 -2.30
C PHE A 98 0.79 -11.24 -1.93
N ARG A 99 1.40 -10.71 -0.88
CA ARG A 99 2.70 -11.19 -0.40
C ARG A 99 2.67 -12.65 0.04
N LEU A 100 1.63 -13.07 0.75
CA LEU A 100 1.44 -14.47 1.14
C LEU A 100 1.22 -15.39 -0.07
N PHE A 101 0.55 -14.89 -1.09
CA PHE A 101 0.37 -15.61 -2.34
C PHE A 101 1.72 -15.81 -3.06
N GLU A 102 2.56 -14.77 -3.18
CA GLU A 102 3.92 -14.87 -3.72
C GLU A 102 4.80 -15.86 -2.93
N GLU A 103 4.63 -15.91 -1.61
CA GLU A 103 5.39 -16.79 -0.71
C GLU A 103 4.81 -18.21 -0.61
N ASN A 104 3.73 -18.54 -1.32
CA ASN A 104 3.02 -19.81 -1.21
C ASN A 104 2.63 -20.17 0.25
N LYS A 105 2.13 -19.17 0.99
CA LYS A 105 1.73 -19.30 2.40
C LYS A 105 0.21 -19.31 2.62
N ILE A 106 -0.58 -19.40 1.56
CA ILE A 106 -2.01 -19.65 1.64
C ILE A 106 -2.20 -21.14 1.83
N GLU A 107 -2.86 -21.53 2.90
CA GLU A 107 -3.06 -22.94 3.24
C GLU A 107 -4.46 -23.42 2.85
N TYR A 108 -4.55 -24.71 2.52
CA TYR A 108 -5.78 -25.37 2.09
C TYR A 108 -6.03 -26.62 2.91
N THR A 109 -7.30 -26.92 3.21
CA THR A 109 -7.65 -28.20 3.84
C THR A 109 -7.44 -29.38 2.89
N LYS A 110 -7.20 -30.57 3.45
CA LYS A 110 -6.94 -31.78 2.63
C LYS A 110 -8.09 -32.14 1.67
N ASP A 111 -9.32 -31.82 2.06
CA ASP A 111 -10.51 -32.05 1.23
C ASP A 111 -10.74 -30.91 0.19
N GLY A 112 -9.89 -29.87 0.20
CA GLY A 112 -9.96 -28.75 -0.72
C GLY A 112 -11.20 -27.86 -0.55
N LYS A 113 -11.92 -27.94 0.58
CA LYS A 113 -13.13 -27.14 0.83
C LYS A 113 -12.85 -25.77 1.39
N TRP A 114 -11.72 -25.61 2.10
CA TRP A 114 -11.38 -24.39 2.81
C TRP A 114 -9.99 -23.89 2.43
N ALA A 115 -9.85 -22.57 2.40
CA ALA A 115 -8.58 -21.87 2.29
C ALA A 115 -8.42 -20.89 3.45
N CYS A 116 -7.20 -20.62 3.86
CA CYS A 116 -6.91 -19.74 4.98
C CYS A 116 -5.57 -19.03 4.81
N PHE A 117 -5.51 -17.76 5.23
CA PHE A 117 -4.24 -17.07 5.38
C PHE A 117 -4.14 -16.34 6.72
N ASN A 118 -2.92 -16.11 7.17
CA ASN A 118 -2.63 -15.34 8.37
C ASN A 118 -2.66 -13.85 8.03
N THR A 119 -3.55 -13.09 8.67
CA THR A 119 -3.68 -11.65 8.40
C THR A 119 -2.50 -10.80 8.88
N GLY A 120 -1.60 -11.37 9.69
CA GLY A 120 -0.55 -10.62 10.38
C GLY A 120 -1.04 -9.81 11.59
N LEU A 121 -2.35 -9.78 11.81
CA LEU A 121 -2.97 -9.12 12.97
C LEU A 121 -3.14 -10.08 14.14
N VAL A 122 -3.25 -9.51 15.33
CA VAL A 122 -3.47 -10.23 16.58
C VAL A 122 -4.63 -9.61 17.36
N ASN A 123 -5.23 -10.40 18.24
CA ASN A 123 -6.25 -9.91 19.16
C ASN A 123 -5.63 -9.30 20.44
N GLN A 124 -6.45 -8.90 21.41
CA GLN A 124 -6.03 -8.28 22.66
C GLN A 124 -5.10 -9.16 23.52
N THR A 125 -5.07 -10.45 23.28
CA THR A 125 -4.20 -11.43 23.98
C THR A 125 -3.06 -11.91 23.08
N TYR A 126 -2.77 -11.20 21.98
CA TYR A 126 -1.75 -11.51 21.00
C TYR A 126 -1.92 -12.86 20.28
N VAL A 127 -3.15 -13.38 20.24
CA VAL A 127 -3.49 -14.57 19.46
C VAL A 127 -3.65 -14.16 17.99
N PRO A 128 -3.00 -14.87 17.04
CA PRO A 128 -3.10 -14.55 15.60
C PRO A 128 -4.52 -14.66 15.06
N ILE A 129 -4.83 -13.76 14.11
CA ILE A 129 -6.10 -13.72 13.41
C ILE A 129 -5.89 -14.17 11.95
N TYR A 130 -6.81 -14.98 11.46
CA TYR A 130 -6.78 -15.59 10.13
C TYR A 130 -8.02 -15.21 9.34
N ALA A 131 -7.86 -15.05 8.04
CA ALA A 131 -8.97 -14.92 7.10
C ALA A 131 -9.32 -16.30 6.55
N LEU A 132 -10.57 -16.70 6.68
CA LEU A 132 -11.10 -18.01 6.30
C LEU A 132 -11.99 -17.88 5.07
N PHE A 133 -11.79 -18.77 4.11
CA PHE A 133 -12.51 -18.83 2.85
C PHE A 133 -13.05 -20.23 2.62
N GLN A 134 -14.21 -20.33 2.02
CA GLN A 134 -14.79 -21.59 1.58
C GLN A 134 -14.79 -21.66 0.05
N LYS A 135 -14.59 -22.85 -0.51
CA LYS A 135 -14.62 -23.07 -1.95
C LYS A 135 -15.97 -22.66 -2.54
N ASN A 136 -15.94 -21.84 -3.57
CA ASN A 136 -17.16 -21.40 -4.23
C ASN A 136 -17.76 -22.56 -5.03
N ARG A 137 -19.06 -22.76 -4.88
CA ARG A 137 -19.80 -23.79 -5.63
C ARG A 137 -20.33 -23.28 -6.96
N ASN A 138 -20.33 -21.95 -7.16
CA ASN A 138 -20.82 -21.33 -8.37
C ASN A 138 -19.70 -21.29 -9.41
N THR A 139 -19.89 -21.99 -10.52
CA THR A 139 -18.99 -21.95 -11.70
C THR A 139 -19.08 -20.56 -12.34
N GLY A 140 -17.94 -20.03 -12.81
CA GLY A 140 -17.85 -18.70 -13.45
C GLY A 140 -17.75 -17.52 -12.48
N LYS A 141 -17.52 -17.79 -11.18
CA LYS A 141 -17.17 -16.78 -10.16
C LYS A 141 -15.79 -17.11 -9.57
N GLN A 142 -15.32 -16.20 -8.68
CA GLN A 142 -14.06 -16.45 -7.96
C GLN A 142 -14.05 -17.85 -7.32
N PRO A 143 -12.90 -18.53 -7.29
CA PRO A 143 -12.81 -19.91 -6.79
C PRO A 143 -13.16 -20.03 -5.30
N TRP A 144 -13.02 -18.97 -4.56
CA TRP A 144 -13.29 -18.89 -3.12
C TRP A 144 -14.31 -17.81 -2.79
N TYR A 145 -14.91 -17.87 -1.59
CA TYR A 145 -15.64 -16.76 -0.99
C TYR A 145 -15.21 -16.57 0.46
N PHE A 146 -15.14 -15.32 0.87
CA PHE A 146 -14.77 -14.94 2.22
C PHE A 146 -15.86 -15.36 3.21
N CYS A 147 -15.45 -15.98 4.31
CA CYS A 147 -16.36 -16.45 5.36
C CYS A 147 -16.26 -15.62 6.63
N ALA A 148 -15.07 -15.49 7.19
CA ALA A 148 -14.86 -14.81 8.46
C ALA A 148 -13.39 -14.52 8.75
N PHE A 149 -13.17 -13.62 9.71
CA PHE A 149 -11.91 -13.54 10.45
C PHE A 149 -12.05 -14.36 11.74
N ILE A 150 -11.17 -15.33 11.95
CA ILE A 150 -11.15 -16.21 13.12
C ILE A 150 -9.82 -16.08 13.85
N ALA A 151 -9.87 -16.11 15.20
CA ALA A 151 -8.66 -16.24 16.00
C ALA A 151 -8.28 -17.73 16.12
N ASP A 152 -7.03 -18.00 16.45
CA ASP A 152 -6.58 -19.36 16.71
C ASP A 152 -7.41 -19.99 17.85
N GLY A 153 -7.88 -21.22 17.64
CA GLY A 153 -8.79 -21.94 18.54
C GLY A 153 -10.28 -21.68 18.29
N GLU A 154 -10.65 -20.69 17.49
CA GLU A 154 -12.05 -20.48 17.09
C GLU A 154 -12.46 -21.40 15.94
N LYS A 155 -13.78 -21.64 15.85
CA LYS A 155 -14.40 -22.41 14.76
C LYS A 155 -15.46 -21.59 14.07
N TRP A 156 -15.47 -21.64 12.74
CA TRP A 156 -16.50 -21.03 11.91
C TRP A 156 -17.38 -22.06 11.22
N GLY A 157 -18.65 -21.72 11.05
CA GLY A 157 -19.62 -22.55 10.37
C GLY A 157 -20.52 -23.36 11.29
N LYS A 158 -21.50 -24.03 10.70
CA LYS A 158 -22.43 -24.95 11.40
C LYS A 158 -21.98 -26.39 11.18
N PHE A 159 -22.20 -27.24 12.18
CA PHE A 159 -21.97 -28.66 12.02
C PHE A 159 -22.82 -29.22 10.85
N PRO A 160 -22.32 -30.14 9.98
CA PRO A 160 -20.97 -30.74 10.03
C PRO A 160 -19.85 -29.92 9.39
N ASP A 161 -20.14 -28.85 8.65
CA ASP A 161 -19.18 -28.08 7.84
C ASP A 161 -18.47 -26.98 8.66
N ARG A 162 -18.03 -27.29 9.89
CA ARG A 162 -17.22 -26.37 10.69
C ARG A 162 -15.75 -26.43 10.28
N CYS A 163 -15.09 -25.26 10.32
CA CYS A 163 -13.67 -25.16 10.06
C CYS A 163 -12.97 -24.30 11.12
N SER A 164 -11.76 -24.69 11.47
CA SER A 164 -10.84 -23.97 12.35
C SER A 164 -9.43 -24.01 11.76
N VAL A 165 -8.51 -23.23 12.34
CA VAL A 165 -7.10 -23.25 11.89
C VAL A 165 -6.46 -24.64 12.08
N ALA A 166 -6.93 -25.44 13.04
CA ALA A 166 -6.42 -26.79 13.29
C ALA A 166 -6.76 -27.80 12.18
N ASP A 167 -7.73 -27.50 11.31
CA ASP A 167 -8.14 -28.39 10.21
C ASP A 167 -7.21 -28.30 8.99
N PHE A 168 -6.28 -27.33 8.99
CA PHE A 168 -5.27 -27.17 7.93
C PHE A 168 -4.04 -28.04 8.22
N PRO A 169 -3.42 -28.64 7.17
CA PRO A 169 -2.21 -29.48 7.33
C PRO A 169 -1.04 -28.73 7.97
N ARG A 170 -0.98 -27.43 7.72
CA ARG A 170 -0.01 -26.51 8.32
C ARG A 170 -0.74 -25.30 8.86
N ARG A 171 -0.27 -24.76 9.97
CA ARG A 171 -0.77 -23.46 10.48
C ARG A 171 -0.31 -22.36 9.51
N PRO A 172 -1.24 -21.51 8.99
CA PRO A 172 -0.88 -20.43 8.07
C PRO A 172 0.14 -19.48 8.71
N ARG A 173 1.28 -19.27 8.03
CA ARG A 173 2.37 -18.40 8.51
C ARG A 173 2.13 -16.95 8.08
N ARG A 174 2.72 -16.00 8.81
CA ARG A 174 2.70 -14.58 8.46
C ARG A 174 3.51 -14.31 7.19
N ALA A 175 3.18 -13.23 6.49
CA ALA A 175 4.01 -12.67 5.45
C ALA A 175 5.39 -12.28 6.00
N GLN A 176 6.42 -12.50 5.20
CA GLN A 176 7.79 -12.16 5.52
C GLN A 176 8.22 -11.03 4.59
N TYR A 177 8.44 -9.86 5.16
CA TYR A 177 8.88 -8.69 4.40
C TYR A 177 10.39 -8.49 4.48
N LEU A 178 11.04 -9.03 5.51
CA LEU A 178 12.44 -8.79 5.83
C LEU A 178 13.26 -10.06 5.69
N ASP A 179 14.34 -9.97 4.97
CA ASP A 179 15.36 -11.01 4.92
C ASP A 179 16.47 -10.75 5.96
N ASN A 180 16.78 -9.48 6.19
CA ASN A 180 17.81 -9.07 7.14
C ASN A 180 17.30 -7.97 8.08
N PRO A 181 17.38 -8.15 9.43
CA PRO A 181 16.98 -7.11 10.39
C PRO A 181 17.73 -5.78 10.24
N SER A 182 18.94 -5.77 9.67
CA SER A 182 19.70 -4.54 9.43
C SER A 182 19.06 -3.62 8.40
N ASP A 183 18.13 -4.13 7.56
CA ASP A 183 17.42 -3.36 6.56
C ASP A 183 16.33 -2.46 7.18
N LEU A 184 16.04 -2.67 8.47
CA LEU A 184 15.14 -1.81 9.25
C LEU A 184 15.78 -0.50 9.72
N LEU A 185 17.10 -0.38 9.67
CA LEU A 185 17.81 0.72 10.28
C LEU A 185 18.50 1.59 9.22
N TYR A 186 18.31 2.89 9.34
CA TYR A 186 19.14 3.87 8.66
C TYR A 186 20.45 4.05 9.44
N LEU A 187 21.55 3.69 8.83
CA LEU A 187 22.86 3.79 9.46
C LEU A 187 23.50 5.13 9.05
N VAL A 188 23.56 6.05 9.99
CA VAL A 188 24.35 7.28 9.84
C VAL A 188 25.78 6.93 10.21
N SER A 189 26.61 6.54 9.25
CA SER A 189 28.04 6.31 9.49
C SER A 189 28.90 7.33 8.75
N GLU A 190 30.04 7.66 9.33
CA GLU A 190 30.82 8.86 9.04
C GLU A 190 31.49 8.91 7.67
N GLU A 191 31.65 7.80 6.93
CA GLU A 191 32.40 7.80 5.67
C GLU A 191 31.80 7.00 4.50
N LYS A 192 30.83 6.13 4.74
CA LYS A 192 30.33 5.21 3.69
C LYS A 192 28.83 5.27 3.39
N ASN A 193 28.07 6.07 4.12
CA ASN A 193 26.62 6.14 3.96
C ASN A 193 26.19 7.54 3.54
N GLU A 194 26.80 8.08 2.50
CA GLU A 194 26.30 9.30 1.87
C GLU A 194 24.93 9.05 1.27
N LEU A 195 24.00 9.97 1.52
CA LEU A 195 22.72 9.98 0.85
C LEU A 195 22.83 10.75 -0.46
N SER A 196 22.75 10.03 -1.56
CA SER A 196 22.71 10.61 -2.90
C SER A 196 21.29 11.09 -3.21
N LEU A 197 21.15 12.37 -3.58
CA LEU A 197 19.88 12.99 -3.96
C LEU A 197 19.81 13.16 -5.48
N ASN A 198 18.96 12.38 -6.14
CA ASN A 198 18.64 12.58 -7.54
C ASN A 198 17.45 13.55 -7.67
N PHE A 199 17.75 14.85 -7.72
CA PHE A 199 16.69 15.88 -7.78
C PHE A 199 15.86 15.82 -9.06
N ASP A 200 16.39 15.34 -10.16
CA ASP A 200 15.62 15.21 -11.39
C ASP A 200 14.49 14.21 -11.17
N HIS A 201 14.83 13.04 -10.63
CA HIS A 201 13.84 12.01 -10.34
C HIS A 201 12.89 12.37 -9.17
N ILE A 202 13.41 13.06 -8.13
CA ILE A 202 12.56 13.53 -7.01
C ILE A 202 11.52 14.54 -7.50
N PHE A 203 11.90 15.43 -8.44
CA PHE A 203 11.01 16.48 -8.94
C PHE A 203 10.17 16.06 -10.16
N ASP A 204 10.41 14.89 -10.75
CA ASP A 204 9.56 14.34 -11.82
C ASP A 204 8.08 14.24 -11.38
N ARG A 205 7.85 14.09 -10.10
CA ARG A 205 6.52 14.04 -9.47
C ARG A 205 6.22 15.33 -8.71
N ALA A 206 6.22 16.46 -9.45
CA ALA A 206 6.00 17.79 -8.87
C ALA A 206 4.64 17.93 -8.17
N GLU A 207 3.64 17.17 -8.59
CA GLU A 207 2.29 17.13 -8.01
C GLU A 207 2.25 16.60 -6.56
N ARG A 208 3.34 15.98 -6.10
CA ARG A 208 3.49 15.52 -4.69
C ARG A 208 4.07 16.60 -3.78
N LEU A 209 4.64 17.66 -4.34
CA LEU A 209 5.22 18.75 -3.56
C LEU A 209 4.13 19.61 -2.93
N PRO A 210 4.35 20.11 -1.69
CA PRO A 210 3.42 21.05 -1.07
C PRO A 210 3.27 22.32 -1.93
N ILE A 211 2.04 22.66 -2.28
CA ILE A 211 1.74 23.84 -3.12
C ILE A 211 2.20 25.12 -2.42
N ASP A 212 2.06 25.21 -1.09
CA ASP A 212 2.52 26.36 -0.30
C ASP A 212 4.03 26.57 -0.46
N LEU A 213 4.82 25.49 -0.48
CA LEU A 213 6.25 25.56 -0.75
C LEU A 213 6.54 26.12 -2.14
N LEU A 214 5.85 25.61 -3.16
CA LEU A 214 6.03 26.08 -4.54
C LEU A 214 5.60 27.53 -4.71
N ASN A 215 4.51 27.96 -4.07
CA ASN A 215 4.06 29.35 -4.03
C ASN A 215 5.11 30.26 -3.39
N GLU A 216 5.65 29.86 -2.23
CA GLU A 216 6.70 30.61 -1.52
C GLU A 216 7.97 30.79 -2.38
N LEU A 217 8.43 29.68 -2.97
CA LEU A 217 9.70 29.66 -3.70
C LEU A 217 9.62 30.33 -5.08
N SER A 218 8.50 30.19 -5.78
CA SER A 218 8.30 30.78 -7.10
C SER A 218 7.79 32.22 -7.07
N GLY A 219 7.13 32.62 -5.99
CA GLY A 219 6.39 33.88 -5.90
C GLY A 219 5.10 33.89 -6.74
N LYS A 220 4.66 32.74 -7.22
CA LYS A 220 3.43 32.56 -8.00
C LYS A 220 2.32 32.01 -7.14
N GLN A 221 1.08 32.21 -7.53
CA GLN A 221 -0.07 31.60 -6.92
C GLN A 221 -0.53 30.41 -7.80
N ILE A 222 -0.23 29.20 -7.34
CA ILE A 222 -0.54 27.95 -8.04
C ILE A 222 -1.94 27.51 -7.63
N PRO A 223 -2.82 27.13 -8.57
CA PRO A 223 -4.13 26.56 -8.24
C PRO A 223 -4.00 25.27 -7.40
N ILE A 224 -4.94 25.09 -6.48
CA ILE A 224 -5.03 23.84 -5.72
C ILE A 224 -5.42 22.71 -6.69
N LYS A 225 -4.77 21.57 -6.55
CA LYS A 225 -5.08 20.37 -7.34
C LYS A 225 -6.55 19.95 -7.15
N LYS A 226 -7.24 19.68 -8.24
CA LYS A 226 -8.60 19.15 -8.23
C LYS A 226 -8.57 17.67 -7.84
N GLN A 227 -9.63 17.24 -7.14
CA GLN A 227 -9.78 15.84 -6.73
C GLN A 227 -10.41 15.00 -7.83
N ARG A 228 -10.27 13.67 -7.74
CA ARG A 228 -10.88 12.72 -8.68
C ARG A 228 -12.39 12.92 -8.79
N GLY A 229 -13.07 13.21 -7.69
CA GLY A 229 -14.52 13.45 -7.64
C GLY A 229 -15.01 14.64 -8.46
N ASP A 230 -14.12 15.57 -8.85
CA ASP A 230 -14.46 16.73 -9.68
C ASP A 230 -14.61 16.37 -11.18
N PHE A 231 -14.29 15.12 -11.56
CA PHE A 231 -14.28 14.66 -12.94
C PHE A 231 -15.28 13.54 -13.20
N SER A 232 -15.91 13.55 -14.37
CA SER A 232 -16.93 12.57 -14.74
C SER A 232 -16.37 11.18 -15.05
N ASN A 233 -15.11 11.08 -15.49
CA ASN A 233 -14.47 9.82 -15.84
C ASN A 233 -12.97 9.84 -15.50
N GLN A 234 -12.34 8.67 -15.56
CA GLN A 234 -10.92 8.49 -15.22
C GLN A 234 -9.98 9.16 -16.23
N ILE A 235 -10.31 9.11 -17.52
CA ILE A 235 -9.45 9.65 -18.59
C ILE A 235 -9.30 11.18 -18.46
N ASP A 236 -10.39 11.88 -18.14
CA ASP A 236 -10.37 13.34 -17.95
C ASP A 236 -9.50 13.71 -16.73
N TYR A 237 -9.59 12.93 -15.67
CA TYR A 237 -8.77 13.13 -14.47
C TYR A 237 -7.27 12.89 -14.75
N GLU A 238 -6.92 11.80 -15.41
CA GLU A 238 -5.54 11.51 -15.80
C GLU A 238 -4.96 12.58 -16.73
N THR A 239 -5.75 13.05 -17.70
CA THR A 239 -5.37 14.16 -18.58
C THR A 239 -5.13 15.45 -17.79
N TYR A 240 -6.01 15.74 -16.83
CA TYR A 240 -5.83 16.88 -15.94
C TYR A 240 -4.56 16.76 -15.10
N LEU A 241 -4.29 15.59 -14.50
CA LEU A 241 -3.10 15.37 -13.69
C LEU A 241 -1.81 15.56 -14.50
N SER A 242 -1.77 15.03 -15.74
CA SER A 242 -0.64 15.22 -16.62
C SER A 242 -0.39 16.72 -16.92
N ASN A 243 -1.43 17.44 -17.31
CA ASN A 243 -1.33 18.88 -17.58
C ASN A 243 -0.94 19.68 -16.34
N TYR A 244 -1.50 19.32 -15.18
CA TYR A 244 -1.19 19.97 -13.91
C TYR A 244 0.26 19.73 -13.50
N ASN A 245 0.78 18.51 -13.68
CA ASN A 245 2.18 18.22 -13.43
C ASN A 245 3.10 19.00 -14.36
N ASP A 246 2.76 19.11 -15.64
CA ASP A 246 3.54 19.89 -16.62
C ASP A 246 3.57 21.39 -16.25
N GLU A 247 2.46 21.95 -15.76
CA GLU A 247 2.41 23.32 -15.24
C GLU A 247 3.33 23.49 -14.02
N LEU A 248 3.34 22.55 -13.09
CA LEU A 248 4.22 22.57 -11.92
C LEU A 248 5.70 22.44 -12.32
N GLN A 249 6.03 21.58 -13.29
CA GLN A 249 7.37 21.45 -13.84
C GLN A 249 7.85 22.77 -14.44
N ASN A 250 6.99 23.47 -15.17
CA ASN A 250 7.31 24.79 -15.73
C ASN A 250 7.60 25.80 -14.60
N VAL A 251 6.80 25.81 -13.52
CA VAL A 251 7.04 26.68 -12.35
C VAL A 251 8.37 26.36 -11.69
N ILE A 252 8.69 25.08 -11.50
CA ILE A 252 9.96 24.63 -10.89
C ILE A 252 11.16 25.06 -11.74
N ASN A 253 11.06 24.94 -13.06
CA ASN A 253 12.16 25.21 -13.96
C ASN A 253 12.33 26.72 -14.29
N GLU A 254 11.40 27.57 -13.86
CA GLU A 254 11.45 29.01 -14.11
C GLU A 254 12.32 29.75 -13.08
N GLY A 255 13.18 30.62 -13.57
CA GLY A 255 14.03 31.47 -12.73
C GLY A 255 14.95 30.69 -11.78
N ASN A 256 14.89 31.04 -10.48
CA ASN A 256 15.71 30.41 -9.45
C ASN A 256 14.93 29.37 -8.61
N THR A 257 13.69 29.05 -8.97
CA THR A 257 12.80 28.18 -8.15
C THR A 257 13.42 26.82 -7.91
N ARG A 258 13.94 26.16 -8.97
CA ARG A 258 14.59 24.86 -8.87
C ARG A 258 15.78 24.85 -7.91
N ARG A 259 16.65 25.86 -7.98
CA ARG A 259 17.79 25.97 -7.08
C ARG A 259 17.36 26.16 -5.63
N ARG A 260 16.38 27.04 -5.38
CA ARG A 260 15.82 27.29 -4.03
C ARG A 260 15.16 26.02 -3.46
N LEU A 261 14.47 25.27 -4.31
CA LEU A 261 13.85 23.99 -3.93
C LEU A 261 14.92 22.96 -3.56
N GLN A 262 15.98 22.82 -4.35
CA GLN A 262 17.12 21.93 -4.03
C GLN A 262 17.79 22.30 -2.70
N GLU A 263 18.01 23.60 -2.45
CA GLU A 263 18.58 24.08 -1.19
C GLU A 263 17.66 23.76 -0.01
N ARG A 264 16.33 23.95 -0.15
CA ARG A 264 15.33 23.59 0.88
C ARG A 264 15.35 22.08 1.18
N PHE A 265 15.39 21.26 0.15
CA PHE A 265 15.49 19.79 0.31
C PHE A 265 16.77 19.38 1.02
N LYS A 266 17.92 19.91 0.63
CA LYS A 266 19.20 19.60 1.29
C LYS A 266 19.14 19.93 2.78
N THR A 267 18.66 21.13 3.14
CA THR A 267 18.49 21.53 4.53
C THR A 267 17.56 20.59 5.29
N ALA A 268 16.41 20.22 4.73
CA ALA A 268 15.47 19.30 5.36
C ALA A 268 16.07 17.89 5.56
N VAL A 269 16.84 17.42 4.59
CA VAL A 269 17.55 16.12 4.68
C VAL A 269 18.63 16.17 5.77
N ASP A 270 19.43 17.23 5.85
CA ASP A 270 20.46 17.37 6.88
C ASP A 270 19.82 17.40 8.28
N MET A 271 18.76 18.17 8.48
CA MET A 271 17.99 18.17 9.73
C MET A 271 17.44 16.77 10.08
N THR A 272 16.95 16.04 9.10
CA THR A 272 16.44 14.69 9.31
C THR A 272 17.56 13.72 9.70
N ARG A 273 18.73 13.83 9.09
CA ARG A 273 19.90 13.01 9.47
C ARG A 273 20.33 13.30 10.91
N ASP A 274 20.33 14.55 11.32
CA ASP A 274 20.61 14.93 12.71
C ASP A 274 19.56 14.33 13.67
N ARG A 275 18.27 14.38 13.32
CA ARG A 275 17.21 13.73 14.10
C ARG A 275 17.40 12.22 14.24
N ILE A 276 17.86 11.53 13.18
CA ILE A 276 18.12 10.09 13.21
C ILE A 276 19.26 9.74 14.15
N VAL A 277 20.31 10.57 14.23
CA VAL A 277 21.40 10.39 15.19
C VAL A 277 20.90 10.34 16.63
N TRP A 278 19.95 11.23 16.96
CA TRP A 278 19.34 11.27 18.29
C TRP A 278 18.26 10.21 18.50
N ASN A 279 17.52 9.85 17.44
CA ASN A 279 16.46 8.87 17.51
C ASN A 279 16.42 8.05 16.22
N TYR A 280 17.01 6.85 16.25
CA TYR A 280 17.03 5.95 15.09
C TYR A 280 15.63 5.54 14.58
N LYS A 281 14.56 5.63 15.41
CA LYS A 281 13.19 5.39 15.02
C LYS A 281 12.61 6.48 14.11
N THR A 282 13.31 7.59 13.91
CA THR A 282 12.91 8.63 12.95
C THR A 282 12.87 8.08 11.53
N ALA A 283 13.80 7.20 11.15
CA ALA A 283 13.76 6.47 9.88
C ALA A 283 12.81 5.27 10.03
N ILE A 284 11.78 5.19 9.18
CA ILE A 284 10.75 4.15 9.25
C ILE A 284 10.90 3.21 8.08
N PRO A 285 11.03 1.89 8.31
CA PRO A 285 11.07 0.92 7.23
C PRO A 285 9.71 0.81 6.54
N MET A 286 9.74 0.69 5.23
CA MET A 286 8.57 0.45 4.40
C MET A 286 8.81 -0.70 3.41
N TYR A 287 7.73 -1.35 3.01
CA TYR A 287 7.72 -2.34 1.93
C TYR A 287 6.95 -1.79 0.73
N TYR A 288 7.59 -1.81 -0.44
CA TYR A 288 6.95 -1.39 -1.66
C TYR A 288 6.45 -2.61 -2.47
N PRO A 289 5.13 -2.85 -2.53
CA PRO A 289 4.58 -4.08 -3.12
C PRO A 289 4.92 -4.29 -4.58
N SER A 290 5.01 -3.23 -5.40
CA SER A 290 5.29 -3.34 -6.82
C SER A 290 6.69 -3.88 -7.12
N THR A 291 7.69 -3.49 -6.33
CA THR A 291 9.07 -3.94 -6.53
C THR A 291 9.47 -5.08 -5.61
N GLY A 292 8.71 -5.30 -4.53
CA GLY A 292 9.05 -6.29 -3.49
C GLY A 292 10.29 -5.91 -2.67
N LYS A 293 10.67 -4.62 -2.65
CA LYS A 293 11.85 -4.12 -1.95
C LYS A 293 11.51 -3.46 -0.63
N ILE A 294 12.46 -3.50 0.28
CA ILE A 294 12.45 -2.70 1.50
C ILE A 294 13.19 -1.40 1.23
N SER A 295 12.59 -0.30 1.67
CA SER A 295 13.19 1.04 1.68
C SER A 295 12.95 1.69 3.04
N LEU A 296 13.55 2.84 3.28
CA LEU A 296 13.37 3.62 4.49
C LEU A 296 12.68 4.93 4.16
N LEU A 297 11.79 5.36 5.03
CA LEU A 297 11.12 6.65 4.96
C LEU A 297 11.82 7.64 5.89
N LEU A 298 12.24 8.76 5.36
CA LEU A 298 12.82 9.86 6.11
C LEU A 298 11.85 11.05 6.10
N PRO A 299 11.53 11.67 7.26
CA PRO A 299 10.63 12.81 7.31
C PRO A 299 11.26 14.06 6.71
N LEU A 300 10.54 14.76 5.86
CA LEU A 300 10.93 16.05 5.31
C LEU A 300 10.01 17.16 5.82
N ASN A 301 10.60 18.14 6.50
CA ASN A 301 9.97 19.37 6.92
C ASN A 301 10.35 20.47 5.92
N LEU A 302 9.46 20.74 4.95
CA LEU A 302 9.76 21.61 3.81
C LEU A 302 9.12 22.99 3.94
N VAL A 303 7.93 23.07 4.54
CA VAL A 303 7.18 24.31 4.71
C VAL A 303 7.42 24.89 6.11
N LYS A 304 7.26 24.06 7.15
CA LYS A 304 7.43 24.44 8.56
C LYS A 304 8.37 23.47 9.26
N GLU A 305 9.16 23.99 10.20
CA GLU A 305 10.15 23.20 10.94
C GLU A 305 9.54 22.13 11.87
N ASP A 306 8.33 22.38 12.38
CA ASP A 306 7.64 21.52 13.34
C ASP A 306 6.66 20.52 12.71
N LYS A 307 6.45 20.61 11.39
CA LYS A 307 5.51 19.73 10.67
C LYS A 307 6.22 18.99 9.54
N VAL A 308 6.05 17.67 9.50
CA VAL A 308 6.49 16.86 8.39
C VAL A 308 5.49 16.98 7.25
N ASP A 309 5.97 17.33 6.07
CA ASP A 309 5.14 17.53 4.88
C ASP A 309 5.14 16.29 3.98
N LEU A 310 6.31 15.66 3.83
CA LEU A 310 6.52 14.52 2.94
C LEU A 310 7.44 13.49 3.58
N ALA A 311 7.43 12.28 3.04
CA ALA A 311 8.42 11.24 3.33
C ALA A 311 9.36 11.06 2.14
N LEU A 312 10.67 11.14 2.36
CA LEU A 312 11.69 10.77 1.39
C LEU A 312 11.89 9.26 1.41
N VAL A 313 11.73 8.62 0.28
CA VAL A 313 11.97 7.19 0.11
C VAL A 313 13.44 6.97 -0.20
N VAL A 314 14.10 6.17 0.64
CA VAL A 314 15.54 5.94 0.56
C VAL A 314 15.82 4.44 0.51
N SER A 315 16.54 4.00 -0.51
CA SER A 315 17.03 2.63 -0.61
C SER A 315 18.51 2.53 -0.25
N LYS A 316 18.90 1.37 0.26
CA LYS A 316 20.28 1.05 0.57
C LYS A 316 20.96 0.48 -0.68
N GLY A 317 22.06 1.10 -1.11
CA GLY A 317 22.91 0.63 -2.18
C GLY A 317 24.30 0.17 -1.67
N ASP A 318 25.16 -0.28 -2.58
CA ASP A 318 26.49 -0.78 -2.25
C ASP A 318 27.43 0.31 -1.70
N GLY A 319 27.18 1.57 -2.06
CA GLY A 319 28.01 2.72 -1.67
C GLY A 319 27.38 3.70 -0.69
N GLY A 320 26.16 3.41 -0.21
CA GLY A 320 25.44 4.33 0.66
C GLY A 320 23.91 4.25 0.45
N TYR A 321 23.24 5.37 0.60
CA TYR A 321 21.80 5.47 0.41
C TYR A 321 21.47 6.29 -0.84
N LEU A 322 20.42 5.88 -1.56
CA LEU A 322 19.87 6.60 -2.70
C LEU A 322 18.47 7.10 -2.36
N ALA A 323 18.23 8.39 -2.48
CA ALA A 323 16.91 8.96 -2.44
C ALA A 323 16.20 8.69 -3.78
N GLU A 324 15.20 7.82 -3.74
CA GLU A 324 14.50 7.35 -4.94
C GLU A 324 13.36 8.27 -5.34
N THR A 325 12.53 8.68 -4.38
CA THR A 325 11.34 9.50 -4.63
C THR A 325 10.81 10.11 -3.34
N ILE A 326 9.75 10.89 -3.44
CA ILE A 326 9.01 11.44 -2.30
C ILE A 326 7.59 10.88 -2.26
N TYR A 327 7.09 10.61 -1.05
CA TYR A 327 5.73 10.14 -0.85
C TYR A 327 4.92 11.12 0.01
N PRO A 328 3.64 11.35 -0.34
CA PRO A 328 2.67 11.86 0.60
C PRO A 328 2.60 10.97 1.84
N LEU A 329 2.29 11.55 3.00
CA LEU A 329 2.36 10.80 4.27
C LEU A 329 1.36 9.65 4.35
N ASN A 330 0.20 9.74 3.68
CA ASN A 330 -0.78 8.66 3.61
C ASN A 330 -0.23 7.42 2.86
N TRP A 331 0.49 7.61 1.77
CA TRP A 331 1.15 6.52 1.05
C TRP A 331 2.29 5.93 1.88
N ALA A 332 3.12 6.80 2.44
CA ALA A 332 4.22 6.41 3.32
C ALA A 332 3.72 5.52 4.48
N TYR A 333 2.62 5.93 5.13
CA TYR A 333 2.02 5.15 6.22
C TYR A 333 1.54 3.78 5.76
N ARG A 334 0.81 3.71 4.63
CA ARG A 334 0.29 2.43 4.10
C ARG A 334 1.41 1.45 3.77
N CYS A 335 2.49 1.91 3.16
CA CYS A 335 3.66 1.07 2.85
C CYS A 335 4.42 0.63 4.11
N ALA A 336 4.60 1.52 5.08
CA ALA A 336 5.23 1.19 6.36
C ALA A 336 4.39 0.20 7.17
N ARG A 337 3.05 0.38 7.17
CA ARG A 337 2.12 -0.47 7.93
C ARG A 337 2.13 -1.93 7.48
N LEU A 338 2.55 -2.23 6.25
CA LEU A 338 2.70 -3.62 5.78
C LEU A 338 3.71 -4.39 6.62
N ILE A 339 4.82 -3.77 7.01
CA ILE A 339 5.84 -4.40 7.85
C ILE A 339 5.36 -4.48 9.29
N CYS A 340 5.00 -3.33 9.87
CA CYS A 340 4.47 -3.22 11.23
C CYS A 340 3.76 -1.86 11.41
N ARG A 341 3.02 -1.70 12.52
CA ARG A 341 2.52 -0.39 12.90
C ARG A 341 3.70 0.55 13.17
N PRO A 342 3.80 1.69 12.47
CA PRO A 342 4.84 2.67 12.75
C PRO A 342 4.79 3.15 14.21
N ASP A 343 5.94 3.16 14.86
CA ASP A 343 6.14 3.67 16.23
C ASP A 343 6.96 4.95 16.17
N SER A 344 6.38 6.00 15.61
CA SER A 344 7.01 7.31 15.45
C SER A 344 5.96 8.42 15.41
N ASP A 345 6.26 9.54 16.03
CA ASP A 345 5.32 10.66 16.20
C ASP A 345 4.96 11.34 14.87
N TRP A 346 5.84 11.29 13.89
CA TRP A 346 5.66 12.00 12.63
C TRP A 346 4.81 11.23 11.59
N LEU A 347 4.64 9.91 11.74
CA LEU A 347 3.90 9.08 10.79
C LEU A 347 2.80 8.31 11.51
N THR A 348 1.69 8.97 11.77
CA THR A 348 0.52 8.38 12.42
C THR A 348 -0.75 8.74 11.64
N PRO A 349 -1.80 7.89 11.64
CA PRO A 349 -3.04 8.21 10.94
C PRO A 349 -3.72 9.49 11.43
N SER A 350 -3.41 9.93 12.66
CA SER A 350 -3.99 11.13 13.27
C SER A 350 -3.29 12.44 12.88
N THR A 351 -2.07 12.35 12.33
CA THR A 351 -1.31 13.52 11.85
C THR A 351 -1.38 13.70 10.34
N ILE A 352 -2.01 12.75 9.66
CA ILE A 352 -2.11 12.70 8.20
C ILE A 352 -3.53 13.07 7.80
N THR A 353 -3.68 14.19 7.08
CA THR A 353 -4.92 14.56 6.42
C THR A 353 -4.95 13.90 5.05
N ASN A 354 -5.97 13.09 4.78
CA ASN A 354 -6.11 12.47 3.47
C ASN A 354 -6.83 13.42 2.52
N ASP A 355 -6.09 14.36 1.96
CA ASP A 355 -6.62 15.31 0.97
C ASP A 355 -6.67 14.71 -0.46
N SER A 356 -6.16 13.47 -0.64
CA SER A 356 -6.06 12.80 -1.94
C SER A 356 -6.58 11.36 -1.86
N GLU A 357 -7.81 11.13 -2.31
CA GLU A 357 -8.41 9.79 -2.27
C GLU A 357 -7.84 8.79 -3.29
N ASP A 358 -7.10 9.18 -4.34
CA ASP A 358 -7.00 8.29 -5.50
C ASP A 358 -5.65 8.17 -6.23
N GLU A 359 -4.53 8.58 -5.65
CA GLU A 359 -3.25 8.52 -6.39
C GLU A 359 -2.43 7.23 -6.21
N GLU A 360 -2.93 6.25 -5.47
CA GLU A 360 -2.21 4.98 -5.25
C GLU A 360 -2.09 4.09 -6.50
N ASP A 361 -2.85 4.35 -7.55
CA ASP A 361 -3.03 3.39 -8.63
C ASP A 361 -2.09 3.60 -9.84
N ASN A 362 -1.27 4.67 -9.89
CA ASN A 362 -0.52 5.03 -11.09
C ASN A 362 1.02 5.08 -10.96
N ASP A 363 1.63 4.51 -9.91
CA ASP A 363 3.10 4.38 -9.82
C ASP A 363 3.60 2.96 -10.02
#